data_ad0cfc44659de32ec53124dac105f41d
#
_entry.id   ad0cfc44659de32ec53124dac105f41d
#
_cell.length_a   1.000
_cell.length_b   1.000
_cell.length_c   1.000
_cell.angle_alpha   90.00
_cell.angle_beta   90.00
_cell.angle_gamma   90.00
#
_symmetry.space_group_name_H-M   'P 1'
#
loop_
_entity.id
_entity.type
_entity.pdbx_description
1 polymer ?
#
loop_
_entity_poly.entity_id
_entity_poly.type
_entity_poly.pdbx_seq_one_letter_code
_entity_poly.pdbx_strand_id
1 'polypeptide(L)'
;MTAEVYDLPGETICPPDYVTAHCSPSSCSDTSPVDLQQSLLVEQEHAEWFLAERVVPGTEIHKDRDVTWVVHAGAAWRNAGIMVRLSPSSAARRIDTLLARYQRHRRGMALWISPSATPSNITDLLTARRLRCQKYYPAMIRHLADRAPSFQQPEELVIRRVIDPTQFRSTAHPAIGPLTTPLRRIAFERLRALLSQPSARTRDYVAWLNGTPVNAIEVFVGSKCAGIHGLTVPERYQGRGIASALIERACIDTRDLGAERIGLLASTEGQRLYVRRGFHEVARFGYWYRSFQRNC
;
A
#
# COMPACT_ATOMS: atom_id res chain seq x y z
N MET A 1 34.34 -4.44 -0.40
CA MET A 1 33.65 -4.39 0.89
C MET A 1 32.31 -5.11 0.71
N THR A 2 32.28 -6.32 1.22
CA THR A 2 31.13 -7.26 1.14
C THR A 2 29.99 -6.71 2.00
N ALA A 3 28.81 -6.54 1.39
CA ALA A 3 27.61 -6.17 2.11
C ALA A 3 27.25 -7.31 3.08
N GLU A 4 27.34 -7.04 4.37
CA GLU A 4 26.83 -7.95 5.40
C GLU A 4 25.32 -8.09 5.23
N VAL A 5 24.91 -9.29 4.86
CA VAL A 5 23.52 -9.73 4.85
C VAL A 5 23.08 -9.84 6.31
N TYR A 6 22.26 -8.90 6.79
CA TYR A 6 21.68 -8.97 8.12
C TYR A 6 20.69 -10.14 8.20
N ASP A 7 21.18 -11.27 8.63
CA ASP A 7 20.39 -12.39 9.11
C ASP A 7 19.86 -12.02 10.50
N LEU A 8 18.61 -11.59 10.58
CA LEU A 8 17.93 -11.40 11.85
C LEU A 8 17.30 -12.72 12.27
N PRO A 9 17.67 -13.29 13.42
CA PRO A 9 17.09 -14.52 13.91
C PRO A 9 15.63 -14.30 14.34
N GLY A 10 14.72 -15.08 13.75
CA GLY A 10 13.56 -15.64 14.43
C GLY A 10 12.37 -14.77 14.82
N GLU A 11 12.33 -13.47 14.54
CA GLU A 11 11.10 -12.70 14.80
C GLU A 11 10.17 -12.79 13.60
N THR A 12 9.08 -13.54 13.77
CA THR A 12 7.92 -13.55 12.88
C THR A 12 7.28 -12.17 12.94
N ILE A 13 7.74 -11.25 12.08
CA ILE A 13 7.06 -9.97 11.91
C ILE A 13 5.81 -10.26 11.10
N CYS A 14 4.72 -10.63 11.80
CA CYS A 14 3.40 -10.52 11.20
C CYS A 14 3.18 -9.06 10.82
N PRO A 15 2.69 -8.77 9.61
CA PRO A 15 2.25 -7.42 9.27
C PRO A 15 1.24 -6.98 10.32
N PRO A 16 1.28 -5.70 10.79
CA PRO A 16 0.31 -5.21 11.76
C PRO A 16 -1.09 -5.47 11.21
N ASP A 17 -1.92 -6.18 11.95
CA ASP A 17 -3.35 -6.51 11.77
C ASP A 17 -3.97 -6.68 10.37
N TYR A 18 -3.17 -6.67 9.31
CA TYR A 18 -3.63 -6.93 7.95
C TYR A 18 -3.90 -8.42 7.64
N VAL A 19 -3.58 -9.34 8.55
CA VAL A 19 -3.49 -10.79 8.21
C VAL A 19 -4.47 -11.68 8.98
N THR A 20 -5.27 -11.21 9.93
CA THR A 20 -6.02 -12.10 10.84
C THR A 20 -7.53 -12.24 10.61
N ALA A 21 -8.11 -11.70 9.56
CA ALA A 21 -9.51 -11.98 9.23
C ALA A 21 -9.59 -13.02 8.11
N HIS A 22 -9.85 -14.28 8.46
CA HIS A 22 -10.22 -15.32 7.50
C HIS A 22 -11.52 -14.92 6.80
N CYS A 23 -11.46 -14.53 5.54
CA CYS A 23 -12.64 -14.30 4.72
C CYS A 23 -13.25 -15.68 4.37
N SER A 24 -14.47 -15.94 4.83
CA SER A 24 -15.24 -17.09 4.37
C SER A 24 -15.60 -16.89 2.89
N PRO A 25 -15.46 -17.90 2.01
CA PRO A 25 -15.76 -17.79 0.58
C PRO A 25 -17.20 -17.35 0.25
N SER A 26 -18.11 -17.49 1.21
CA SER A 26 -19.54 -17.22 1.02
C SER A 26 -19.97 -15.73 1.12
N SER A 27 -19.06 -14.81 1.47
CA SER A 27 -19.41 -13.37 1.58
C SER A 27 -19.02 -12.53 0.35
N CYS A 28 -18.63 -13.13 -0.76
CA CYS A 28 -18.09 -12.47 -1.93
C CYS A 28 -19.04 -12.36 -3.13
N SER A 29 -20.34 -12.30 -2.92
CA SER A 29 -21.32 -11.95 -3.96
C SER A 29 -21.75 -10.48 -3.82
N ASP A 30 -20.80 -9.56 -3.84
CA ASP A 30 -21.12 -8.13 -3.80
C ASP A 30 -21.08 -7.58 -5.23
N THR A 31 -22.27 -7.29 -5.75
CA THR A 31 -22.52 -6.76 -7.10
C THR A 31 -22.29 -5.24 -7.18
N SER A 32 -21.29 -4.71 -6.49
CA SER A 32 -20.91 -3.31 -6.67
C SER A 32 -20.51 -3.08 -8.13
N PRO A 33 -21.02 -2.02 -8.77
CA PRO A 33 -20.67 -1.75 -10.16
C PRO A 33 -19.17 -1.56 -10.30
N VAL A 34 -18.53 -2.35 -11.15
CA VAL A 34 -17.10 -2.25 -11.42
C VAL A 34 -16.88 -1.22 -12.53
N ASP A 35 -16.28 -0.08 -12.20
CA ASP A 35 -15.74 0.84 -13.18
C ASP A 35 -14.32 0.40 -13.55
N LEU A 36 -14.20 -0.40 -14.62
CA LEU A 36 -12.92 -0.93 -15.07
C LEU A 36 -11.92 0.17 -15.42
N GLN A 37 -12.37 1.27 -16.02
CA GLN A 37 -11.47 2.35 -16.41
C GLN A 37 -10.86 3.04 -15.20
N GLN A 38 -11.66 3.38 -14.21
CA GLN A 38 -11.17 4.00 -12.98
C GLN A 38 -10.38 3.02 -12.11
N SER A 39 -10.79 1.74 -12.08
CA SER A 39 -10.03 0.72 -11.34
C SER A 39 -8.63 0.50 -11.90
N LEU A 40 -8.46 0.61 -13.22
CA LEU A 40 -7.15 0.56 -13.88
C LEU A 40 -6.24 1.73 -13.47
N LEU A 41 -6.80 2.93 -13.21
CA LEU A 41 -6.02 4.06 -12.71
C LEU A 41 -5.46 3.77 -11.31
N VAL A 42 -6.27 3.21 -10.41
CA VAL A 42 -5.83 2.81 -9.07
C VAL A 42 -4.79 1.69 -9.15
N GLU A 43 -5.01 0.69 -10.00
CA GLU A 43 -4.07 -0.43 -10.19
C GLU A 43 -2.73 0.04 -10.75
N GLN A 44 -2.75 0.93 -11.74
CA GLN A 44 -1.54 1.49 -12.35
C GLN A 44 -0.76 2.35 -11.36
N GLU A 45 -1.45 3.21 -10.61
CA GLU A 45 -0.83 4.02 -9.55
C GLU A 45 -0.12 3.13 -8.53
N HIS A 46 -0.79 2.09 -8.05
CA HIS A 46 -0.23 1.17 -7.07
C HIS A 46 0.99 0.40 -7.62
N ALA A 47 0.98 0.04 -8.91
CA ALA A 47 2.14 -0.54 -9.58
C ALA A 47 3.30 0.45 -9.71
N GLU A 48 3.03 1.72 -10.03
CA GLU A 48 4.06 2.77 -10.10
C GLU A 48 4.65 3.08 -8.73
N TRP A 49 3.84 3.04 -7.67
CA TRP A 49 4.29 3.14 -6.29
C TRP A 49 5.24 1.99 -5.92
N PHE A 50 4.95 0.74 -6.31
CA PHE A 50 5.90 -0.36 -6.17
C PHE A 50 7.20 -0.12 -6.94
N LEU A 51 7.12 0.37 -8.18
CA LEU A 51 8.30 0.66 -9.00
C LEU A 51 9.18 1.78 -8.41
N ALA A 52 8.63 2.68 -7.62
CA ALA A 52 9.41 3.71 -6.93
C ALA A 52 10.35 3.11 -5.86
N GLU A 53 10.04 1.95 -5.31
CA GLU A 53 10.88 1.25 -4.32
C GLU A 53 12.25 0.77 -4.86
N ARG A 54 12.49 0.85 -6.16
CA ARG A 54 13.77 0.44 -6.79
C ARG A 54 15.01 1.14 -6.21
N VAL A 55 14.83 2.31 -5.59
CA VAL A 55 15.89 3.07 -4.95
C VAL A 55 16.18 2.63 -3.52
N VAL A 56 15.34 1.75 -2.98
CA VAL A 56 15.47 1.22 -1.62
C VAL A 56 16.46 0.05 -1.65
N PRO A 57 17.54 0.09 -0.87
CA PRO A 57 18.55 -0.97 -0.84
C PRO A 57 17.91 -2.35 -0.53
N GLY A 58 18.38 -3.37 -1.25
CA GLY A 58 17.87 -4.75 -1.09
C GLY A 58 16.48 -5.00 -1.67
N THR A 59 15.98 -4.11 -2.52
CA THR A 59 14.72 -4.30 -3.24
C THR A 59 15.00 -4.76 -4.66
N GLU A 60 14.39 -5.88 -5.07
CA GLU A 60 14.32 -6.33 -6.46
C GLU A 60 12.96 -5.96 -7.03
N ILE A 61 12.95 -5.32 -8.20
CA ILE A 61 11.72 -4.95 -8.88
C ILE A 61 11.75 -5.45 -10.31
N HIS A 62 10.66 -6.03 -10.73
CA HIS A 62 10.47 -6.53 -12.08
C HIS A 62 9.17 -5.96 -12.66
N LYS A 63 9.28 -5.29 -13.79
CA LYS A 63 8.17 -4.86 -14.63
C LYS A 63 8.15 -5.75 -15.86
N ASP A 64 7.55 -6.93 -15.72
CA ASP A 64 7.37 -7.84 -16.83
C ASP A 64 6.14 -7.44 -17.66
N ARG A 65 5.94 -8.07 -18.84
CA ARG A 65 4.79 -7.76 -19.69
C ARG A 65 3.46 -8.20 -19.08
N ASP A 66 3.51 -9.20 -18.20
CA ASP A 66 2.37 -9.91 -17.65
C ASP A 66 2.13 -9.69 -16.17
N VAL A 67 3.09 -9.13 -15.45
CA VAL A 67 2.99 -8.81 -14.02
C VAL A 67 4.10 -7.85 -13.60
N THR A 68 3.77 -6.90 -12.73
CA THR A 68 4.76 -6.10 -11.98
C THR A 68 4.92 -6.71 -10.61
N TRP A 69 6.14 -7.04 -10.17
CA TRP A 69 6.36 -7.68 -8.87
C TRP A 69 7.63 -7.20 -8.18
N VAL A 70 7.62 -7.28 -6.85
CA VAL A 70 8.65 -6.74 -5.96
C VAL A 70 9.07 -7.78 -4.94
N VAL A 71 10.37 -7.96 -4.74
CA VAL A 71 10.95 -8.65 -3.59
C VAL A 71 11.72 -7.64 -2.77
N HIS A 72 11.28 -7.41 -1.53
CA HIS A 72 11.88 -6.47 -0.62
C HIS A 72 12.59 -7.19 0.52
N ALA A 73 13.88 -6.89 0.73
CA ALA A 73 14.72 -7.59 1.73
C ALA A 73 14.22 -7.40 3.16
N GLY A 74 13.73 -6.21 3.49
CA GLY A 74 13.38 -5.83 4.87
C GLY A 74 11.88 -5.78 5.19
N ALA A 75 11.00 -5.73 4.18
CA ALA A 75 9.56 -5.51 4.39
C ALA A 75 8.74 -6.63 3.75
N ALA A 76 8.48 -7.70 4.49
CA ALA A 76 7.78 -8.89 3.97
C ALA A 76 6.39 -8.55 3.38
N TRP A 77 5.67 -7.58 3.93
CA TRP A 77 4.37 -7.13 3.42
C TRP A 77 4.42 -6.41 2.07
N ARG A 78 5.62 -6.01 1.61
CA ARG A 78 5.85 -5.42 0.29
C ARG A 78 6.20 -6.44 -0.78
N ASN A 79 6.32 -7.72 -0.42
CA ASN A 79 6.59 -8.81 -1.34
C ASN A 79 5.31 -9.16 -2.11
N ALA A 80 5.03 -8.41 -3.15
CA ALA A 80 3.78 -8.54 -3.88
C ALA A 80 3.95 -8.37 -5.39
N GLY A 81 3.00 -8.91 -6.13
CA GLY A 81 2.78 -8.65 -7.54
C GLY A 81 1.43 -7.99 -7.78
N ILE A 82 1.37 -7.18 -8.81
CA ILE A 82 0.18 -6.45 -9.27
C ILE A 82 0.19 -6.34 -10.80
N MET A 83 -0.87 -5.86 -11.42
CA MET A 83 -1.02 -5.81 -12.88
C MET A 83 -0.96 -7.21 -13.50
N VAL A 84 -1.68 -8.16 -12.92
CA VAL A 84 -1.65 -9.58 -13.31
C VAL A 84 -2.40 -9.77 -14.62
N ARG A 85 -1.67 -10.06 -15.72
CA ARG A 85 -2.19 -10.22 -17.09
C ARG A 85 -1.58 -11.46 -17.74
N LEU A 86 -1.73 -12.61 -17.07
CA LEU A 86 -1.13 -13.86 -17.50
C LEU A 86 -1.87 -14.44 -18.73
N SER A 87 -1.12 -15.05 -19.63
CA SER A 87 -1.71 -15.82 -20.72
C SER A 87 -2.34 -17.10 -20.18
N PRO A 88 -3.58 -17.46 -20.60
CA PRO A 88 -4.25 -18.66 -20.12
C PRO A 88 -3.41 -19.94 -20.27
N SER A 89 -2.67 -20.09 -21.36
CA SER A 89 -1.84 -21.26 -21.65
C SER A 89 -0.58 -21.38 -20.77
N SER A 90 -0.12 -20.29 -20.16
CA SER A 90 1.11 -20.27 -19.36
C SER A 90 0.92 -19.80 -17.91
N ALA A 91 -0.27 -19.36 -17.55
CA ALA A 91 -0.56 -18.76 -16.24
C ALA A 91 -0.12 -19.64 -15.08
N ALA A 92 -0.46 -20.91 -15.14
CA ALA A 92 -0.08 -21.90 -14.12
C ALA A 92 1.43 -21.91 -13.90
N ARG A 93 2.21 -22.11 -14.95
CA ARG A 93 3.68 -22.14 -14.92
C ARG A 93 4.27 -20.80 -14.46
N ARG A 94 3.66 -19.70 -14.89
CA ARG A 94 4.11 -18.36 -14.53
C ARG A 94 3.98 -18.09 -13.03
N ILE A 95 2.86 -18.49 -12.43
CA ILE A 95 2.66 -18.40 -10.97
C ILE A 95 3.70 -19.26 -10.24
N ASP A 96 3.96 -20.48 -10.73
CA ASP A 96 4.98 -21.37 -10.12
C ASP A 96 6.37 -20.73 -10.17
N THR A 97 6.71 -20.05 -11.27
CA THR A 97 7.98 -19.32 -11.41
C THR A 97 8.10 -18.18 -10.39
N LEU A 98 7.04 -17.40 -10.21
CA LEU A 98 7.01 -16.33 -9.20
C LEU A 98 7.17 -16.90 -7.79
N LEU A 99 6.38 -17.93 -7.45
CA LEU A 99 6.46 -18.60 -6.15
C LEU A 99 7.87 -19.12 -5.85
N ALA A 100 8.53 -19.77 -6.83
CA ALA A 100 9.89 -20.26 -6.68
C ALA A 100 10.89 -19.12 -6.43
N ARG A 101 10.66 -17.93 -7.03
CA ARG A 101 11.51 -16.75 -6.80
C ARG A 101 11.40 -16.26 -5.35
N TYR A 102 10.18 -16.05 -4.85
CA TYR A 102 9.95 -15.63 -3.47
C TYR A 102 10.43 -16.67 -2.46
N GLN A 103 10.26 -17.96 -2.76
CA GLN A 103 10.73 -19.05 -1.91
C GLN A 103 12.25 -19.06 -1.76
N ARG A 104 13.02 -18.79 -2.83
CA ARG A 104 14.48 -18.66 -2.77
C ARG A 104 14.93 -17.57 -1.81
N HIS A 105 14.17 -16.48 -1.72
CA HIS A 105 14.42 -15.39 -0.78
C HIS A 105 13.85 -15.68 0.61
N ARG A 106 13.25 -16.86 0.86
CA ARG A 106 12.54 -17.21 2.11
C ARG A 106 11.49 -16.16 2.49
N ARG A 107 10.80 -15.58 1.50
CA ARG A 107 9.80 -14.52 1.66
C ARG A 107 8.42 -15.04 1.27
N GLY A 108 7.38 -14.66 2.00
CA GLY A 108 6.01 -14.85 1.56
C GLY A 108 5.76 -14.07 0.26
N MET A 109 4.79 -14.53 -0.52
CA MET A 109 4.37 -13.87 -1.75
C MET A 109 2.92 -13.45 -1.66
N ALA A 110 2.63 -12.22 -2.06
CA ALA A 110 1.27 -11.74 -2.31
C ALA A 110 1.04 -11.48 -3.79
N LEU A 111 -0.22 -11.56 -4.21
CA LEU A 111 -0.71 -11.02 -5.49
C LEU A 111 -1.96 -10.17 -5.24
N TRP A 112 -1.94 -8.97 -5.78
CA TRP A 112 -3.11 -8.11 -5.87
C TRP A 112 -3.88 -8.44 -7.13
N ILE A 113 -5.08 -8.98 -6.97
CA ILE A 113 -5.96 -9.41 -8.06
C ILE A 113 -7.07 -8.38 -8.22
N SER A 114 -6.96 -7.59 -9.26
CA SER A 114 -7.97 -6.61 -9.68
C SER A 114 -9.01 -7.27 -10.60
N PRO A 115 -10.15 -6.61 -10.88
CA PRO A 115 -11.13 -7.11 -11.84
C PRO A 115 -10.60 -7.30 -13.27
N SER A 116 -9.52 -6.60 -13.62
CA SER A 116 -8.87 -6.72 -14.93
C SER A 116 -7.80 -7.82 -14.99
N ALA A 117 -7.61 -8.59 -13.91
CA ALA A 117 -6.65 -9.70 -13.91
C ALA A 117 -7.06 -10.82 -14.88
N THR A 118 -6.07 -11.40 -15.55
CA THR A 118 -6.26 -12.54 -16.46
C THR A 118 -5.36 -13.70 -16.07
N PRO A 119 -5.77 -14.95 -16.37
CA PRO A 119 -7.03 -15.38 -17.00
C PRO A 119 -8.22 -15.27 -16.03
N SER A 120 -9.46 -15.44 -16.53
CA SER A 120 -10.68 -15.33 -15.72
C SER A 120 -10.73 -16.30 -14.52
N ASN A 121 -10.07 -17.46 -14.64
CA ASN A 121 -9.93 -18.46 -13.57
C ASN A 121 -8.67 -18.25 -12.72
N ILE A 122 -8.11 -17.04 -12.67
CA ILE A 122 -6.86 -16.77 -11.92
C ILE A 122 -6.96 -17.19 -10.45
N THR A 123 -8.09 -16.97 -9.80
CA THR A 123 -8.33 -17.34 -8.39
C THR A 123 -8.25 -18.83 -8.14
N ASP A 124 -8.71 -19.65 -9.08
CA ASP A 124 -8.61 -21.11 -8.99
C ASP A 124 -7.15 -21.55 -9.12
N LEU A 125 -6.42 -20.96 -10.05
CA LEU A 125 -4.98 -21.21 -10.23
C LEU A 125 -4.16 -20.85 -9.00
N LEU A 126 -4.52 -19.76 -8.32
CA LEU A 126 -3.89 -19.34 -7.07
C LEU A 126 -4.23 -20.30 -5.92
N THR A 127 -5.50 -20.67 -5.79
CA THR A 127 -5.98 -21.63 -4.77
C THR A 127 -5.31 -22.98 -4.92
N ALA A 128 -5.19 -23.51 -6.14
CA ALA A 128 -4.48 -24.76 -6.43
C ALA A 128 -3.00 -24.72 -6.01
N ARG A 129 -2.40 -23.53 -5.91
CA ARG A 129 -1.01 -23.29 -5.46
C ARG A 129 -0.90 -22.84 -4.01
N ARG A 130 -1.95 -23.02 -3.24
CA ARG A 130 -2.03 -22.71 -1.81
C ARG A 130 -1.87 -21.21 -1.49
N LEU A 131 -2.08 -20.31 -2.45
CA LEU A 131 -2.36 -18.92 -2.10
C LEU A 131 -3.79 -18.86 -1.56
N ARG A 132 -4.01 -18.02 -0.56
CA ARG A 132 -5.31 -17.77 0.04
C ARG A 132 -5.66 -16.30 -0.08
N CYS A 133 -6.91 -16.01 -0.43
CA CYS A 133 -7.41 -14.66 -0.32
C CYS A 133 -7.50 -14.30 1.16
N GLN A 134 -6.74 -13.31 1.57
CA GLN A 134 -6.72 -12.83 2.95
C GLN A 134 -7.83 -11.80 3.16
N LYS A 135 -8.01 -10.92 2.18
CA LYS A 135 -8.97 -9.81 2.27
C LYS A 135 -9.24 -9.24 0.89
N TYR A 136 -10.42 -8.64 0.71
CA TYR A 136 -10.74 -7.76 -0.40
C TYR A 136 -10.65 -6.31 0.07
N TYR A 137 -9.98 -5.49 -0.73
CA TYR A 137 -9.80 -4.06 -0.47
C TYR A 137 -10.61 -3.26 -1.47
N PRO A 138 -11.56 -2.42 -1.03
CA PRO A 138 -12.20 -1.44 -1.89
C PRO A 138 -11.16 -0.56 -2.57
N ALA A 139 -11.11 -0.58 -3.88
CA ALA A 139 -10.39 0.40 -4.68
C ALA A 139 -11.28 1.63 -4.79
N MET A 140 -10.81 2.74 -4.24
CA MET A 140 -11.58 3.97 -4.17
C MET A 140 -10.85 5.10 -4.88
N ILE A 141 -11.60 6.00 -5.50
CA ILE A 141 -11.06 7.13 -6.25
C ILE A 141 -11.88 8.39 -5.97
N ARG A 142 -11.24 9.55 -6.08
CA ARG A 142 -11.87 10.87 -6.03
C ARG A 142 -11.31 11.74 -7.14
N HIS A 143 -12.18 12.50 -7.80
CA HIS A 143 -11.78 13.55 -8.72
C HIS A 143 -11.41 14.82 -7.92
N LEU A 144 -10.21 15.39 -8.15
CA LEU A 144 -9.67 16.47 -7.34
C LEU A 144 -10.27 17.86 -7.68
N ALA A 145 -10.97 17.97 -8.81
CA ALA A 145 -11.77 19.15 -9.12
C ALA A 145 -13.06 19.24 -8.30
N ASP A 146 -13.53 18.08 -7.77
CA ASP A 146 -14.75 18.07 -6.98
C ASP A 146 -14.52 18.75 -5.63
N ARG A 147 -15.52 19.55 -5.23
CA ARG A 147 -15.47 20.22 -3.93
C ARG A 147 -15.48 19.18 -2.81
N ALA A 148 -14.49 19.27 -1.94
CA ALA A 148 -14.41 18.41 -0.76
C ALA A 148 -15.61 18.66 0.17
N PRO A 149 -16.22 17.61 0.71
CA PRO A 149 -17.17 17.78 1.80
C PRO A 149 -16.50 18.48 2.99
N SER A 150 -17.21 19.42 3.60
CA SER A 150 -16.71 20.14 4.79
C SER A 150 -16.44 19.18 5.95
N PHE A 151 -15.47 19.51 6.77
CA PHE A 151 -15.20 18.82 8.04
C PHE A 151 -14.60 19.81 9.04
N GLN A 152 -14.71 19.47 10.31
CA GLN A 152 -14.12 20.27 11.37
C GLN A 152 -12.69 19.76 11.62
N GLN A 153 -11.71 20.64 11.43
CA GLN A 153 -10.31 20.36 11.78
C GLN A 153 -10.07 20.82 13.22
N PRO A 154 -9.33 20.05 14.04
CA PRO A 154 -8.90 20.52 15.36
C PRO A 154 -8.03 21.79 15.23
N GLU A 155 -8.25 22.79 16.08
CA GLU A 155 -7.52 24.06 16.04
C GLU A 155 -6.00 23.89 16.23
N GLU A 156 -5.60 22.97 17.12
CA GLU A 156 -4.19 22.71 17.43
C GLU A 156 -3.53 21.70 16.47
N LEU A 157 -4.21 21.30 15.40
CA LEU A 157 -3.69 20.34 14.42
C LEU A 157 -2.85 21.08 13.39
N VAL A 158 -1.57 20.73 13.32
CA VAL A 158 -0.63 21.20 12.29
C VAL A 158 -0.20 20.02 11.42
N ILE A 159 -0.36 20.15 10.11
CA ILE A 159 0.10 19.14 9.14
C ILE A 159 1.36 19.69 8.45
N ARG A 160 2.45 18.92 8.52
CA ARG A 160 3.72 19.26 7.88
C ARG A 160 4.13 18.19 6.89
N ARG A 161 4.59 18.64 5.72
CA ARG A 161 5.25 17.75 4.76
C ARG A 161 6.64 17.39 5.29
N VAL A 162 7.01 16.12 5.18
CA VAL A 162 8.37 15.64 5.48
C VAL A 162 9.25 15.96 4.27
N ILE A 163 10.20 16.87 4.44
CA ILE A 163 11.19 17.24 3.41
C ILE A 163 12.59 16.73 3.76
N ASP A 164 12.83 16.41 5.02
CA ASP A 164 14.07 15.87 5.55
C ASP A 164 13.77 14.58 6.34
N PRO A 165 14.39 13.45 5.97
CA PRO A 165 14.20 12.18 6.67
C PRO A 165 14.56 12.24 8.16
N THR A 166 15.44 13.16 8.58
CA THR A 166 15.81 13.33 9.99
C THR A 166 14.63 13.83 10.83
N GLN A 167 13.71 14.57 10.23
CA GLN A 167 12.45 14.97 10.87
C GLN A 167 11.60 13.73 11.23
N PHE A 168 11.72 12.67 10.46
CA PHE A 168 11.05 11.40 10.74
C PHE A 168 11.68 10.62 11.92
N ARG A 169 12.94 10.89 12.27
CA ARG A 169 13.59 10.33 13.48
C ARG A 169 12.96 10.84 14.76
N SER A 170 12.65 12.13 14.82
CA SER A 170 12.01 12.76 16.00
C SER A 170 10.51 12.50 16.05
N THR A 171 9.91 12.26 14.89
CA THR A 171 8.50 11.94 14.73
C THR A 171 8.35 10.45 14.59
N ALA A 172 8.15 9.77 15.70
CA ALA A 172 7.68 8.40 15.63
C ALA A 172 6.46 8.34 14.71
N HIS A 173 6.57 7.68 13.53
CA HIS A 173 5.34 7.37 12.78
C HIS A 173 4.44 6.62 13.77
N PRO A 174 3.31 7.19 14.22
CA PRO A 174 2.57 6.67 15.37
C PRO A 174 2.09 5.22 15.15
N ALA A 175 1.96 4.81 13.87
CA ALA A 175 1.57 3.46 13.49
C ALA A 175 2.74 2.44 13.50
N ILE A 176 4.01 2.89 13.57
CA ILE A 176 5.17 1.99 13.42
C ILE A 176 5.94 1.81 14.75
N GLY A 177 5.59 2.53 15.80
CA GLY A 177 6.24 2.42 17.12
C GLY A 177 7.66 3.05 17.20
N PRO A 178 8.47 2.76 18.23
CA PRO A 178 9.80 3.36 18.43
C PRO A 178 10.83 2.98 17.35
N LEU A 179 11.78 3.88 16.99
CA LEU A 179 12.85 3.62 15.99
C LEU A 179 13.79 2.47 16.35
N THR A 180 13.70 1.97 17.57
CA THR A 180 14.43 0.81 18.04
C THR A 180 13.95 -0.49 17.43
N THR A 181 12.74 -0.50 16.83
CA THR A 181 12.24 -1.69 16.13
C THR A 181 12.87 -1.81 14.73
N PRO A 182 13.18 -3.04 14.27
CA PRO A 182 13.69 -3.28 12.92
C PRO A 182 12.79 -2.68 11.83
N LEU A 183 11.48 -2.80 11.98
CA LEU A 183 10.48 -2.24 11.05
C LEU A 183 10.63 -0.74 10.85
N ARG A 184 10.86 -0.01 11.92
CA ARG A 184 10.96 1.43 11.87
C ARG A 184 12.26 1.90 11.23
N ARG A 185 13.36 1.18 11.45
CA ARG A 185 14.61 1.42 10.77
C ARG A 185 14.45 1.21 9.26
N ILE A 186 13.78 0.14 8.85
CA ILE A 186 13.46 -0.13 7.45
C ILE A 186 12.62 0.98 6.84
N ALA A 187 11.56 1.42 7.53
CA ALA A 187 10.71 2.51 7.07
C ALA A 187 11.49 3.83 6.94
N PHE A 188 12.39 4.11 7.86
CA PHE A 188 13.26 5.28 7.81
C PHE A 188 14.24 5.23 6.63
N GLU A 189 14.93 4.12 6.42
CA GLU A 189 15.88 3.97 5.31
C GLU A 189 15.17 4.03 3.96
N ARG A 190 13.97 3.47 3.87
CA ARG A 190 13.10 3.59 2.71
C ARG A 190 12.77 5.05 2.43
N LEU A 191 12.24 5.77 3.41
CA LEU A 191 11.88 7.18 3.27
C LEU A 191 13.09 8.02 2.86
N ARG A 192 14.24 7.79 3.50
CA ARG A 192 15.51 8.45 3.15
C ARG A 192 15.89 8.21 1.69
N ALA A 193 15.81 6.97 1.21
CA ALA A 193 16.12 6.63 -0.16
C ALA A 193 15.16 7.30 -1.16
N LEU A 194 13.87 7.32 -0.86
CA LEU A 194 12.84 7.93 -1.72
C LEU A 194 12.99 9.47 -1.78
N LEU A 195 13.16 10.13 -0.65
CA LEU A 195 13.28 11.59 -0.58
C LEU A 195 14.61 12.10 -1.16
N SER A 196 15.64 11.27 -1.23
CA SER A 196 16.93 11.63 -1.85
C SER A 196 16.89 11.69 -3.38
N GLN A 197 15.78 11.26 -4.01
CA GLN A 197 15.65 11.31 -5.46
C GLN A 197 15.27 12.72 -5.93
N PRO A 198 15.95 13.28 -6.94
CA PRO A 198 15.63 14.61 -7.49
C PRO A 198 14.19 14.72 -8.01
N SER A 199 13.66 13.61 -8.54
CA SER A 199 12.30 13.49 -9.06
C SER A 199 11.36 12.76 -8.10
N ALA A 200 11.55 12.91 -6.78
CA ALA A 200 10.75 12.22 -5.80
C ALA A 200 9.25 12.46 -6.02
N ARG A 201 8.53 11.37 -6.30
CA ARG A 201 7.07 11.39 -6.50
C ARG A 201 6.32 11.08 -5.20
N THR A 202 7.05 10.67 -4.15
CA THR A 202 6.51 10.41 -2.83
C THR A 202 6.42 11.70 -2.02
N ARG A 203 5.34 11.87 -1.31
CA ARG A 203 5.05 12.99 -0.39
C ARG A 203 4.55 12.40 0.91
N ASP A 204 5.29 12.59 1.97
CA ASP A 204 4.89 12.17 3.30
C ASP A 204 4.44 13.39 4.11
N TYR A 205 3.34 13.23 4.85
CA TYR A 205 2.83 14.26 5.74
C TYR A 205 2.66 13.70 7.13
N VAL A 206 3.03 14.50 8.13
CA VAL A 206 2.83 14.19 9.55
C VAL A 206 1.87 15.19 10.15
N ALA A 207 0.87 14.68 10.85
CA ALA A 207 -0.05 15.46 11.66
C ALA A 207 0.48 15.59 13.09
N TRP A 208 0.53 16.81 13.59
CA TRP A 208 0.96 17.20 14.91
C TRP A 208 -0.21 17.80 15.68
N LEU A 209 -0.51 17.26 16.85
CA LEU A 209 -1.53 17.78 17.75
C LEU A 209 -0.83 18.27 19.04
N ASN A 210 -0.95 19.55 19.37
CA ASN A 210 -0.25 20.16 20.51
C ASN A 210 1.25 19.83 20.52
N GLY A 211 1.92 19.93 19.38
CA GLY A 211 3.35 19.65 19.24
C GLY A 211 3.74 18.17 19.28
N THR A 212 2.77 17.25 19.44
CA THR A 212 3.01 15.81 19.43
C THR A 212 2.63 15.21 18.08
N PRO A 213 3.49 14.40 17.42
CA PRO A 213 3.15 13.72 16.19
C PRO A 213 2.14 12.60 16.49
N VAL A 214 0.99 12.64 15.80
CA VAL A 214 -0.13 11.76 16.10
C VAL A 214 -0.53 10.85 14.94
N ASN A 215 -0.17 11.23 13.71
CA ASN A 215 -0.46 10.43 12.53
C ASN A 215 0.41 10.82 11.34
N ALA A 216 0.46 9.96 10.33
CA ALA A 216 1.12 10.24 9.07
C ALA A 216 0.34 9.62 7.89
N ILE A 217 0.62 10.14 6.70
CA ILE A 217 0.10 9.66 5.43
C ILE A 217 1.20 9.72 4.39
N GLU A 218 1.32 8.70 3.58
CA GLU A 218 2.14 8.71 2.37
C GLU A 218 1.26 8.98 1.15
N VAL A 219 1.72 9.85 0.28
CA VAL A 219 1.09 10.12 -1.01
C VAL A 219 2.11 9.87 -2.11
N PHE A 220 1.71 9.11 -3.11
CA PHE A 220 2.50 8.90 -4.31
C PHE A 220 1.83 9.60 -5.50
N VAL A 221 2.60 10.44 -6.23
CA VAL A 221 2.09 11.14 -7.41
C VAL A 221 2.34 10.29 -8.64
N GLY A 222 1.38 9.45 -8.99
CA GLY A 222 1.41 8.59 -10.15
C GLY A 222 1.33 9.37 -11.48
N SER A 223 1.51 8.67 -12.61
CA SER A 223 1.52 9.30 -13.94
C SER A 223 0.13 9.76 -14.40
N LYS A 224 -0.94 9.11 -13.93
CA LYS A 224 -2.33 9.39 -14.30
C LYS A 224 -3.26 9.57 -13.10
N CYS A 225 -2.84 9.09 -11.94
CA CYS A 225 -3.58 9.15 -10.69
C CYS A 225 -2.57 9.27 -9.54
N ALA A 226 -2.87 10.08 -8.54
CA ALA A 226 -2.12 10.04 -7.30
C ALA A 226 -2.68 8.93 -6.39
N GLY A 227 -1.89 8.47 -5.41
CA GLY A 227 -2.32 7.45 -4.47
C GLY A 227 -2.09 7.82 -3.02
N ILE A 228 -2.98 7.37 -2.15
CA ILE A 228 -2.84 7.48 -0.69
C ILE A 228 -2.45 6.12 -0.14
N HIS A 229 -1.38 6.12 0.68
CA HIS A 229 -0.85 4.92 1.31
C HIS A 229 -0.61 5.14 2.81
N GLY A 230 -0.70 4.08 3.60
CA GLY A 230 -0.21 4.03 4.98
C GLY A 230 -0.93 4.93 5.99
N LEU A 231 -2.15 5.40 5.71
CA LEU A 231 -2.93 6.19 6.66
C LEU A 231 -3.49 5.29 7.78
N THR A 232 -2.96 5.44 8.99
CA THR A 232 -3.42 4.71 10.18
C THR A 232 -3.45 5.64 11.37
N VAL A 233 -4.63 5.83 11.97
CA VAL A 233 -4.82 6.67 13.16
C VAL A 233 -4.86 5.79 14.40
N PRO A 234 -3.92 5.94 15.36
CA PRO A 234 -4.00 5.26 16.64
C PRO A 234 -5.34 5.51 17.33
N GLU A 235 -5.88 4.49 17.98
CA GLU A 235 -7.23 4.51 18.56
C GLU A 235 -7.50 5.75 19.45
N ARG A 236 -6.53 6.10 20.32
CA ARG A 236 -6.64 7.28 21.20
C ARG A 236 -6.79 8.63 20.48
N TYR A 237 -6.54 8.68 19.17
CA TYR A 237 -6.66 9.89 18.33
C TYR A 237 -7.77 9.80 17.30
N GLN A 238 -8.51 8.69 17.24
CA GLN A 238 -9.65 8.52 16.34
C GLN A 238 -10.80 9.47 16.69
N GLY A 239 -11.67 9.72 15.74
CA GLY A 239 -12.84 10.60 15.94
C GLY A 239 -12.54 12.10 16.01
N ARG A 240 -11.26 12.51 15.95
CA ARG A 240 -10.83 13.92 16.10
C ARG A 240 -10.63 14.67 14.79
N GLY A 241 -11.06 14.15 13.64
CA GLY A 241 -10.88 14.82 12.33
C GLY A 241 -9.47 14.76 11.76
N ILE A 242 -8.48 14.17 12.44
CA ILE A 242 -7.06 14.14 12.03
C ILE A 242 -6.88 13.46 10.67
N ALA A 243 -7.47 12.27 10.48
CA ALA A 243 -7.39 11.56 9.19
C ALA A 243 -8.03 12.37 8.05
N SER A 244 -9.17 13.03 8.33
CA SER A 244 -9.84 13.90 7.34
C SER A 244 -8.94 15.04 6.92
N ALA A 245 -8.25 15.69 7.88
CA ALA A 245 -7.32 16.79 7.61
C ALA A 245 -6.11 16.33 6.76
N LEU A 246 -5.54 15.17 7.06
CA LEU A 246 -4.44 14.58 6.28
C LEU A 246 -4.88 14.26 4.86
N ILE A 247 -6.06 13.65 4.67
CA ILE A 247 -6.61 13.34 3.34
C ILE A 247 -6.82 14.62 2.53
N GLU A 248 -7.44 15.65 3.12
CA GLU A 248 -7.67 16.91 2.40
C GLU A 248 -6.36 17.61 2.05
N ARG A 249 -5.38 17.61 2.96
CA ARG A 249 -4.05 18.14 2.67
C ARG A 249 -3.41 17.40 1.50
N ALA A 250 -3.48 16.08 1.48
CA ALA A 250 -3.00 15.25 0.38
C ALA A 250 -3.71 15.60 -0.95
N CYS A 251 -5.03 15.74 -0.92
CA CYS A 251 -5.82 16.11 -2.10
C CYS A 251 -5.46 17.50 -2.65
N ILE A 252 -5.29 18.49 -1.77
CA ILE A 252 -4.91 19.86 -2.16
C ILE A 252 -3.53 19.84 -2.82
N ASP A 253 -2.53 19.30 -2.12
CA ASP A 253 -1.15 19.34 -2.60
C ASP A 253 -0.97 18.52 -3.89
N THR A 254 -1.67 17.41 -4.07
CA THR A 254 -1.60 16.62 -5.32
C THR A 254 -2.31 17.29 -6.48
N ARG A 255 -3.42 17.97 -6.24
CA ARG A 255 -4.09 18.81 -7.25
C ARG A 255 -3.16 19.95 -7.70
N ASP A 256 -2.51 20.61 -6.77
CA ASP A 256 -1.59 21.71 -7.07
C ASP A 256 -0.34 21.24 -7.85
N LEU A 257 -0.05 19.93 -7.80
CA LEU A 257 0.96 19.26 -8.64
C LEU A 257 0.39 18.79 -10.00
N GLY A 258 -0.86 19.10 -10.31
CA GLY A 258 -1.51 18.78 -11.59
C GLY A 258 -2.19 17.44 -11.65
N ALA A 259 -2.34 16.70 -10.55
CA ALA A 259 -3.10 15.48 -10.55
C ALA A 259 -4.60 15.78 -10.64
N GLU A 260 -5.30 15.07 -11.53
CA GLU A 260 -6.77 15.17 -11.67
C GLU A 260 -7.52 14.26 -10.72
N ARG A 261 -6.90 13.15 -10.32
CA ARG A 261 -7.51 12.08 -9.52
C ARG A 261 -6.56 11.59 -8.46
N ILE A 262 -7.14 11.15 -7.34
CA ILE A 262 -6.43 10.48 -6.28
C ILE A 262 -7.18 9.21 -5.89
N GLY A 263 -6.45 8.08 -5.77
CA GLY A 263 -7.02 6.77 -5.46
C GLY A 263 -6.35 6.10 -4.27
N LEU A 264 -6.90 4.98 -3.85
CA LEU A 264 -6.35 4.16 -2.77
C LEU A 264 -7.01 2.78 -2.73
N LEU A 265 -6.39 1.87 -1.97
CA LEU A 265 -7.01 0.62 -1.53
C LEU A 265 -7.39 0.77 -0.05
N ALA A 266 -8.68 0.87 0.23
CA ALA A 266 -9.18 1.11 1.57
C ALA A 266 -9.20 -0.16 2.43
N SER A 267 -8.96 -0.03 3.74
CA SER A 267 -9.39 -1.07 4.68
C SER A 267 -10.92 -1.00 4.85
N THR A 268 -11.52 -2.08 5.33
CA THR A 268 -12.97 -2.13 5.59
C THR A 268 -13.39 -1.03 6.57
N GLU A 269 -12.57 -0.80 7.58
CA GLU A 269 -12.81 0.23 8.61
C GLU A 269 -12.61 1.65 8.03
N GLY A 270 -11.63 1.81 7.15
CA GLY A 270 -11.30 3.10 6.51
C GLY A 270 -12.29 3.52 5.43
N GLN A 271 -12.99 2.59 4.78
CA GLN A 271 -13.89 2.87 3.66
C GLN A 271 -14.89 3.99 3.96
N ARG A 272 -15.54 3.93 5.13
CA ARG A 272 -16.53 4.95 5.56
C ARG A 272 -15.91 6.36 5.67
N LEU A 273 -14.65 6.45 6.09
CA LEU A 273 -13.94 7.72 6.17
C LEU A 273 -13.73 8.29 4.76
N TYR A 274 -13.25 7.48 3.83
CA TYR A 274 -13.00 7.91 2.46
C TYR A 274 -14.27 8.32 1.73
N VAL A 275 -15.39 7.58 1.91
CA VAL A 275 -16.71 7.99 1.39
C VAL A 275 -17.07 9.39 1.90
N ARG A 276 -16.92 9.65 3.20
CA ARG A 276 -17.17 10.99 3.77
C ARG A 276 -16.21 12.08 3.24
N ARG A 277 -15.10 11.70 2.60
CA ARG A 277 -14.16 12.61 1.96
C ARG A 277 -14.31 12.66 0.44
N GLY A 278 -15.44 12.21 -0.09
CA GLY A 278 -15.78 12.30 -1.50
C GLY A 278 -15.16 11.22 -2.39
N PHE A 279 -14.56 10.18 -1.80
CA PHE A 279 -14.13 9.01 -2.57
C PHE A 279 -15.31 8.07 -2.81
N HIS A 280 -15.33 7.43 -3.97
CA HIS A 280 -16.27 6.36 -4.29
C HIS A 280 -15.54 5.07 -4.65
N GLU A 281 -16.16 3.95 -4.35
CA GLU A 281 -15.64 2.63 -4.69
C GLU A 281 -15.81 2.38 -6.19
N VAL A 282 -14.75 1.90 -6.84
CA VAL A 282 -14.74 1.58 -8.27
C VAL A 282 -14.50 0.11 -8.55
N ALA A 283 -13.96 -0.61 -7.57
CA ALA A 283 -13.69 -2.04 -7.66
C ALA A 283 -13.29 -2.61 -6.30
N ARG A 284 -13.09 -3.92 -6.24
CA ARG A 284 -12.42 -4.60 -5.11
C ARG A 284 -11.24 -5.39 -5.59
N PHE A 285 -10.11 -5.23 -4.92
CA PHE A 285 -8.88 -5.97 -5.20
C PHE A 285 -8.68 -7.04 -4.15
N GLY A 286 -8.53 -8.29 -4.59
CA GLY A 286 -8.22 -9.41 -3.70
C GLY A 286 -6.73 -9.43 -3.36
N TYR A 287 -6.40 -9.49 -2.08
CA TYR A 287 -5.03 -9.72 -1.60
C TYR A 287 -4.83 -11.21 -1.35
N TRP A 288 -4.13 -11.86 -2.25
CA TRP A 288 -3.85 -13.29 -2.23
C TRP A 288 -2.44 -13.53 -1.72
N TYR A 289 -2.29 -14.33 -0.66
CA TYR A 289 -1.01 -14.52 0.02
C TYR A 289 -0.68 -15.99 0.25
N ARG A 290 0.60 -16.30 0.18
CA ARG A 290 1.19 -17.58 0.60
C ARG A 290 2.46 -17.32 1.40
N SER A 291 2.55 -17.88 2.63
CA SER A 291 3.76 -17.93 3.42
C SER A 291 4.66 -19.08 2.97
N PHE A 292 5.98 -18.91 3.06
CA PHE A 292 6.97 -19.98 2.89
C PHE A 292 7.70 -20.30 4.20
N GLN A 293 7.35 -19.64 5.30
CA GLN A 293 7.86 -20.01 6.60
C GLN A 293 7.22 -21.34 7.04
N ARG A 294 8.03 -22.28 7.53
CA ARG A 294 7.51 -23.44 8.24
C ARG A 294 6.83 -22.91 9.50
N ASN A 295 5.58 -23.26 9.71
CA ASN A 295 4.99 -23.12 11.03
C ASN A 295 5.88 -23.94 11.99
N CYS A 296 6.52 -23.26 12.92
CA CYS A 296 7.16 -23.89 14.07
C CYS A 296 6.09 -24.42 15.00
#